data_56f71877bc0a7c90ccf0998c13565843
#
_entry.id   56f71877bc0a7c90ccf0998c13565843
#
_cell.length_a   1.000
_cell.length_b   1.000
_cell.length_c   1.000
_cell.angle_alpha   90.00
_cell.angle_beta   90.00
_cell.angle_gamma   90.00
#
_symmetry.space_group_name_H-M   'P 1'
#
loop_
_entity.id
_entity.type
_entity.pdbx_description
1 polymer ?
#
loop_
_entity_poly.entity_id
_entity_poly.type
_entity_poly.pdbx_seq_one_letter_code
_entity_poly.pdbx_strand_id
1 'polypeptide(L)'
;MGKGNAMTYNRLSRGVRRALLGSLLATPALAVQAQVQHPPPAPPEAIELDRIVVTAQSREQELKDVPIALQVVGQSVIEQTMAENLGDLDSFVPGLSISDDQPTQASFKLRGLSTGDFGIGTDPTVGVYVDGVYAGRGGGTVLPFLDVERIEVLKGPQGTLFGRNTAAGAVSIVTRRPDDQFGGRARVRVGNHGKQYFDGMLNLPAGETAAFRFNAMNSQTDGWVRDAATGRPLDDGRNWATRAALRWDIDDNTQMLLSWDHEDLDQRSRPAIGIVALPPAPGLPPVPADPAHYQDPIGHAAYTDVVDNNETRTFDGATLILDHAFEWGHLVSTSAWRSFDTYNRAEEDGTPRRELYLDTINIEDNATWYQEFKFSGNTERLDWVAGASWFQEKARQSSVVDLTSDSINTAAAGLYGMPLFGMLQDAADFYGLPVQLFGHPWREAYDNTVDSTAYALFGDVIWHATDTLNLTFGLRYTRDRKPFTWF
;
A
#
# COMPACT_ATOMS: atom_id res chain seq x y z
N MET A 1 -30.08 49.06 22.77
CA MET A 1 -29.04 49.98 22.36
C MET A 1 -27.78 49.16 22.11
N GLY A 2 -27.45 48.70 20.94
CA GLY A 2 -27.15 49.37 19.73
C GLY A 2 -25.65 49.49 19.54
N LYS A 3 -25.10 48.63 18.69
CA LYS A 3 -24.18 49.01 17.61
C LYS A 3 -23.55 47.79 16.98
N GLY A 4 -23.97 47.53 15.75
CA GLY A 4 -23.31 46.55 14.88
C GLY A 4 -21.98 47.10 14.36
N ASN A 5 -21.05 46.19 14.12
CA ASN A 5 -19.82 46.48 13.35
C ASN A 5 -19.92 45.90 11.96
N ALA A 6 -19.95 46.79 10.97
CA ALA A 6 -19.92 46.53 9.57
C ALA A 6 -18.52 46.13 9.13
N MET A 7 -18.40 45.05 8.36
CA MET A 7 -17.19 44.69 7.62
C MET A 7 -16.92 45.66 6.50
N THR A 8 -15.75 46.32 6.54
CA THR A 8 -15.23 47.21 5.51
C THR A 8 -14.60 46.40 4.39
N TYR A 9 -15.23 46.42 3.21
CA TYR A 9 -14.63 45.99 1.94
C TYR A 9 -13.52 46.94 1.53
N ASN A 10 -12.33 46.43 1.33
CA ASN A 10 -11.17 47.18 0.91
C ASN A 10 -11.21 47.47 -0.60
N ARG A 11 -10.89 48.71 -0.94
CA ARG A 11 -11.00 49.33 -2.24
C ARG A 11 -9.98 48.75 -3.25
N LEU A 12 -10.48 48.22 -4.35
CA LEU A 12 -9.71 47.99 -5.56
C LEU A 12 -9.23 49.34 -6.16
N SER A 13 -7.96 49.37 -6.49
CA SER A 13 -7.21 50.54 -6.91
C SER A 13 -7.75 51.24 -8.18
N ARG A 14 -7.61 52.57 -8.20
CA ARG A 14 -8.02 53.54 -9.25
C ARG A 14 -7.24 53.44 -10.59
N GLY A 15 -6.62 52.32 -10.91
CA GLY A 15 -5.78 52.13 -12.09
C GLY A 15 -6.48 51.72 -13.40
N VAL A 16 -7.70 51.18 -13.33
CA VAL A 16 -8.36 50.54 -14.50
C VAL A 16 -9.38 51.45 -15.23
N ARG A 17 -9.61 52.67 -14.80
CA ARG A 17 -10.60 53.59 -15.42
C ARG A 17 -10.05 54.65 -16.41
N ARG A 18 -8.81 54.58 -16.86
CA ARG A 18 -8.25 55.57 -17.79
C ARG A 18 -7.79 55.03 -19.16
N ALA A 19 -8.16 53.85 -19.55
CA ALA A 19 -7.80 53.25 -20.85
C ALA A 19 -8.97 53.09 -21.86
N LEU A 20 -10.12 53.69 -21.62
CA LEU A 20 -11.30 53.52 -22.47
C LEU A 20 -11.96 54.86 -22.93
N LEU A 21 -11.16 55.90 -23.24
CA LEU A 21 -11.69 57.11 -23.87
C LEU A 21 -10.57 57.76 -24.74
N GLY A 22 -10.43 57.25 -25.95
CA GLY A 22 -9.50 57.88 -26.91
C GLY A 22 -9.33 57.07 -28.19
N SER A 23 -10.32 56.92 -29.01
CA SER A 23 -10.19 56.70 -30.47
C SER A 23 -11.54 56.57 -31.17
N LEU A 24 -12.21 57.64 -31.35
CA LEU A 24 -13.26 57.82 -32.35
C LEU A 24 -12.82 58.99 -33.21
N LEU A 25 -12.32 58.68 -34.43
CA LEU A 25 -12.34 59.44 -35.66
C LEU A 25 -11.18 59.01 -36.59
N ALA A 26 -11.45 58.04 -37.48
CA ALA A 26 -10.70 57.93 -38.74
C ALA A 26 -11.60 57.21 -39.76
N THR A 27 -11.81 57.86 -40.87
CA THR A 27 -12.61 57.58 -42.04
C THR A 27 -12.30 56.24 -42.73
N PRO A 28 -13.26 55.63 -43.44
CA PRO A 28 -13.06 54.34 -44.11
C PRO A 28 -12.35 54.51 -45.46
N ALA A 29 -11.17 53.91 -45.58
CA ALA A 29 -10.57 53.60 -46.87
C ALA A 29 -11.02 52.20 -47.26
N LEU A 30 -11.75 52.09 -48.39
CA LEU A 30 -12.13 50.85 -49.04
C LEU A 30 -10.89 50.07 -49.50
N ALA A 31 -10.40 49.15 -48.69
CA ALA A 31 -9.45 48.14 -49.13
C ALA A 31 -10.20 46.86 -49.50
N VAL A 32 -10.20 46.52 -50.78
CA VAL A 32 -10.62 45.24 -51.30
C VAL A 32 -9.66 44.19 -50.72
N GLN A 33 -10.08 43.46 -49.68
CA GLN A 33 -9.36 42.31 -49.18
C GLN A 33 -9.65 41.10 -50.09
N ALA A 34 -8.62 40.68 -50.83
CA ALA A 34 -8.60 39.36 -51.41
C ALA A 34 -8.70 38.34 -50.27
N GLN A 35 -9.77 37.57 -50.21
CA GLN A 35 -9.88 36.42 -49.31
C GLN A 35 -8.80 35.40 -49.70
N VAL A 36 -7.71 35.35 -48.94
CA VAL A 36 -6.81 34.21 -48.95
C VAL A 36 -7.61 33.06 -48.29
N GLN A 37 -8.12 32.14 -49.10
CA GLN A 37 -8.68 30.88 -48.62
C GLN A 37 -7.52 30.12 -47.98
N HIS A 38 -7.43 30.15 -46.64
CA HIS A 38 -6.60 29.18 -45.94
C HIS A 38 -7.24 27.80 -46.18
N PRO A 39 -6.40 26.78 -46.54
CA PRO A 39 -6.89 25.41 -46.56
C PRO A 39 -7.40 25.08 -45.16
N PRO A 40 -8.47 24.25 -45.04
CA PRO A 40 -9.00 23.84 -43.76
C PRO A 40 -7.81 23.25 -42.95
N PRO A 41 -7.72 23.53 -41.63
CA PRO A 41 -6.71 22.94 -40.79
C PRO A 41 -6.76 21.43 -40.99
N ALA A 42 -5.61 20.80 -41.19
CA ALA A 42 -5.51 19.36 -41.23
C ALA A 42 -6.23 18.77 -40.02
N PRO A 43 -7.00 17.69 -40.14
CA PRO A 43 -7.61 17.04 -39.01
C PRO A 43 -6.49 16.84 -37.95
N PRO A 44 -6.76 17.11 -36.65
CA PRO A 44 -5.78 16.82 -35.64
C PRO A 44 -5.30 15.38 -35.85
N GLU A 45 -3.98 15.18 -35.94
CA GLU A 45 -3.41 13.85 -35.93
C GLU A 45 -4.09 13.09 -34.81
N ALA A 46 -4.67 11.94 -35.14
CA ALA A 46 -5.26 11.08 -34.13
C ALA A 46 -4.16 10.80 -33.12
N ILE A 47 -4.33 11.23 -31.88
CA ILE A 47 -3.45 10.84 -30.79
C ILE A 47 -3.58 9.32 -30.74
N GLU A 48 -2.58 8.59 -31.26
CA GLU A 48 -2.46 7.17 -30.99
C GLU A 48 -2.31 7.05 -29.47
N LEU A 49 -3.37 6.62 -28.81
CA LEU A 49 -3.29 6.25 -27.41
C LEU A 49 -2.31 5.06 -27.36
N ASP A 50 -1.28 5.19 -26.55
CA ASP A 50 -0.33 4.12 -26.31
C ASP A 50 -1.08 2.82 -26.01
N ARG A 51 -0.74 1.74 -26.72
CA ARG A 51 -1.32 0.42 -26.49
C ARG A 51 -0.90 -0.04 -25.10
N ILE A 52 -1.86 -0.08 -24.19
CA ILE A 52 -1.63 -0.62 -22.85
C ILE A 52 -1.73 -2.15 -22.93
N VAL A 53 -0.60 -2.82 -22.84
CA VAL A 53 -0.50 -4.28 -22.74
C VAL A 53 -0.49 -4.66 -21.28
N VAL A 54 -1.29 -5.64 -20.90
CA VAL A 54 -1.42 -6.16 -19.55
C VAL A 54 -1.12 -7.66 -19.51
N THR A 55 -0.73 -8.14 -18.34
CA THR A 55 -0.44 -9.55 -18.07
C THR A 55 -1.41 -10.18 -17.08
N ALA A 56 -2.51 -9.51 -16.83
CA ALA A 56 -3.52 -9.83 -15.82
C ALA A 56 -4.13 -11.25 -15.94
N GLN A 57 -4.16 -11.83 -17.14
CA GLN A 57 -4.63 -13.20 -17.37
C GLN A 57 -3.49 -14.18 -17.63
N SER A 58 -2.27 -13.90 -17.15
CA SER A 58 -1.07 -14.68 -17.43
C SER A 58 -0.75 -14.79 -18.92
N ARG A 59 -1.24 -13.86 -19.72
CA ARG A 59 -1.03 -13.67 -21.16
C ARG A 59 -0.85 -12.18 -21.42
N GLU A 60 -0.08 -11.84 -22.42
CA GLU A 60 -0.01 -10.47 -22.92
C GLU A 60 -1.26 -10.17 -23.75
N GLN A 61 -2.07 -9.23 -23.31
CA GLN A 61 -3.30 -8.82 -23.97
C GLN A 61 -3.42 -7.30 -23.95
N GLU A 62 -4.10 -6.73 -24.94
CA GLU A 62 -4.47 -5.33 -24.86
C GLU A 62 -5.54 -5.13 -23.79
N LEU A 63 -5.40 -4.09 -22.98
CA LEU A 63 -6.33 -3.78 -21.88
C LEU A 63 -7.81 -3.81 -22.32
N LYS A 64 -8.11 -3.34 -23.53
CA LYS A 64 -9.47 -3.29 -24.06
C LYS A 64 -10.07 -4.68 -24.36
N ASP A 65 -9.22 -5.69 -24.55
CA ASP A 65 -9.65 -7.04 -24.94
C ASP A 65 -9.77 -7.98 -23.71
N VAL A 66 -9.40 -7.48 -22.52
CA VAL A 66 -9.46 -8.26 -21.27
C VAL A 66 -10.89 -8.23 -20.69
N PRO A 67 -11.60 -9.38 -20.59
CA PRO A 67 -13.00 -9.42 -20.18
C PRO A 67 -13.22 -9.38 -18.66
N ILE A 68 -12.36 -8.71 -17.91
CA ILE A 68 -12.46 -8.55 -16.46
C ILE A 68 -12.38 -7.06 -16.08
N ALA A 69 -12.90 -6.71 -14.91
CA ALA A 69 -12.78 -5.36 -14.39
C ALA A 69 -11.34 -5.09 -13.92
N LEU A 70 -10.55 -4.54 -14.81
CA LEU A 70 -9.13 -4.24 -14.63
C LEU A 70 -8.88 -2.73 -14.70
N GLN A 71 -8.02 -2.24 -13.84
CA GLN A 71 -7.49 -0.88 -13.90
C GLN A 71 -5.96 -0.93 -13.90
N VAL A 72 -5.36 -0.15 -14.77
CA VAL A 72 -3.90 -0.02 -14.87
C VAL A 72 -3.49 1.38 -14.43
N VAL A 73 -2.50 1.42 -13.53
CA VAL A 73 -1.79 2.63 -13.15
C VAL A 73 -0.40 2.54 -13.76
N GLY A 74 -0.16 3.30 -14.82
CA GLY A 74 1.13 3.33 -15.52
C GLY A 74 2.16 4.21 -14.82
N GLN A 75 3.41 4.09 -15.22
CA GLN A 75 4.53 4.83 -14.64
C GLN A 75 4.31 6.35 -14.63
N SER A 76 3.72 6.91 -15.70
CA SER A 76 3.46 8.36 -15.77
C SER A 76 2.54 8.85 -14.64
N VAL A 77 1.56 8.06 -14.24
CA VAL A 77 0.67 8.39 -13.11
C VAL A 77 1.45 8.29 -11.79
N ILE A 78 2.23 7.23 -11.58
CA ILE A 78 3.07 7.05 -10.39
C ILE A 78 4.04 8.24 -10.23
N GLU A 79 4.66 8.69 -11.32
CA GLU A 79 5.58 9.82 -11.28
C GLU A 79 4.88 11.17 -11.07
N GLN A 80 3.73 11.40 -11.71
CA GLN A 80 2.95 12.64 -11.56
C GLN A 80 2.34 12.79 -10.16
N THR A 81 1.91 11.68 -9.55
CA THR A 81 1.37 11.67 -8.20
C THR A 81 2.46 11.67 -7.14
N MET A 82 3.72 11.48 -7.54
CA MET A 82 4.86 11.33 -6.63
C MET A 82 4.70 10.18 -5.63
N ALA A 83 3.95 9.14 -6.01
CA ALA A 83 3.69 7.99 -5.17
C ALA A 83 4.99 7.24 -4.83
N GLU A 84 5.17 6.91 -3.56
CA GLU A 84 6.33 6.20 -3.02
C GLU A 84 6.03 4.71 -2.79
N ASN A 85 4.73 4.37 -2.56
CA ASN A 85 4.26 3.01 -2.33
C ASN A 85 2.80 2.82 -2.82
N LEU A 86 2.20 1.64 -2.55
CA LEU A 86 0.82 1.35 -2.95
C LEU A 86 -0.23 2.21 -2.24
N GLY A 87 0.00 2.61 -0.98
CA GLY A 87 -0.93 3.43 -0.22
C GLY A 87 -1.19 4.79 -0.86
N ASP A 88 -0.16 5.40 -1.44
CA ASP A 88 -0.29 6.68 -2.14
C ASP A 88 -1.19 6.61 -3.38
N LEU A 89 -1.51 5.41 -3.88
CA LEU A 89 -2.26 5.22 -5.12
C LEU A 89 -3.73 4.81 -4.91
N ASP A 90 -4.17 4.55 -3.69
CA ASP A 90 -5.51 4.06 -3.43
C ASP A 90 -6.60 5.04 -3.95
N SER A 91 -6.39 6.33 -3.77
CA SER A 91 -7.29 7.38 -4.22
C SER A 91 -7.44 7.48 -5.75
N PHE A 92 -6.50 6.89 -6.51
CA PHE A 92 -6.53 6.84 -7.97
C PHE A 92 -7.19 5.57 -8.52
N VAL A 93 -7.54 4.62 -7.63
CA VAL A 93 -8.14 3.33 -8.00
C VAL A 93 -9.53 3.19 -7.37
N PRO A 94 -10.62 3.57 -8.06
CA PRO A 94 -11.97 3.49 -7.51
C PRO A 94 -12.30 2.12 -6.94
N GLY A 95 -12.71 2.11 -5.66
CA GLY A 95 -13.08 0.90 -4.93
C GLY A 95 -11.92 0.14 -4.29
N LEU A 96 -10.68 0.59 -4.43
CA LEU A 96 -9.54 0.18 -3.62
C LEU A 96 -9.38 1.18 -2.46
N SER A 97 -9.06 0.68 -1.29
CA SER A 97 -8.59 1.47 -0.14
C SER A 97 -7.52 0.67 0.57
N ILE A 98 -6.43 1.32 0.90
CA ILE A 98 -5.27 0.72 1.56
C ILE A 98 -5.05 1.45 2.87
N SER A 99 -5.03 0.72 3.97
CA SER A 99 -4.61 1.24 5.26
C SER A 99 -3.12 0.93 5.39
N ASP A 100 -2.30 1.95 5.24
CA ASP A 100 -0.83 1.90 5.26
C ASP A 100 -0.20 2.87 6.26
N ASP A 101 -1.03 3.42 7.14
CA ASP A 101 -0.61 4.21 8.30
C ASP A 101 0.33 3.43 9.24
N GLN A 102 0.25 2.11 9.18
CA GLN A 102 1.21 1.14 9.72
C GLN A 102 1.63 0.16 8.63
N PRO A 103 2.65 0.46 7.81
CA PRO A 103 3.03 -0.35 6.65
C PRO A 103 3.49 -1.78 6.98
N THR A 104 3.84 -2.07 8.25
CA THR A 104 4.11 -3.43 8.71
C THR A 104 2.83 -4.24 8.97
N GLN A 105 1.67 -3.58 9.05
CA GLN A 105 0.36 -4.18 9.29
C GLN A 105 -0.67 -3.74 8.24
N ALA A 106 -0.23 -3.45 7.03
CA ALA A 106 -1.08 -2.94 5.96
C ALA A 106 -2.26 -3.85 5.65
N SER A 107 -3.42 -3.25 5.40
CA SER A 107 -4.63 -3.95 4.99
C SER A 107 -5.22 -3.37 3.71
N PHE A 108 -5.81 -4.25 2.90
CA PHE A 108 -6.38 -3.90 1.60
C PHE A 108 -7.89 -4.15 1.61
N LYS A 109 -8.65 -3.15 1.16
CA LYS A 109 -10.09 -3.25 0.92
C LYS A 109 -10.37 -3.03 -0.56
N LEU A 110 -11.05 -3.99 -1.21
CA LEU A 110 -11.43 -3.86 -2.59
C LEU A 110 -12.93 -4.17 -2.75
N ARG A 111 -13.68 -3.20 -3.32
CA ARG A 111 -15.15 -3.28 -3.47
C ARG A 111 -15.88 -3.61 -2.14
N GLY A 112 -15.39 -3.08 -1.02
CA GLY A 112 -15.97 -3.27 0.30
C GLY A 112 -15.55 -4.57 1.02
N LEU A 113 -14.80 -5.47 0.36
CA LEU A 113 -14.26 -6.69 0.97
C LEU A 113 -12.85 -6.43 1.50
N SER A 114 -12.62 -6.71 2.77
CA SER A 114 -11.31 -6.61 3.42
C SER A 114 -11.17 -7.64 4.52
N THR A 115 -9.93 -7.92 4.88
CA THR A 115 -9.57 -8.57 6.12
C THR A 115 -8.83 -7.53 6.95
N GLY A 116 -9.41 -7.08 8.05
CA GLY A 116 -8.81 -6.08 8.94
C GLY A 116 -7.91 -6.69 10.02
N ASP A 117 -7.69 -8.00 9.97
CA ASP A 117 -6.87 -8.73 10.94
C ASP A 117 -5.45 -8.91 10.39
N PHE A 118 -4.46 -8.44 11.15
CA PHE A 118 -3.03 -8.58 10.87
C PHE A 118 -2.44 -9.91 11.39
N GLY A 119 -3.24 -10.71 12.13
CA GLY A 119 -2.80 -11.99 12.70
C GLY A 119 -2.35 -13.00 11.63
N ILE A 120 -1.25 -13.70 11.88
CA ILE A 120 -0.71 -14.70 10.94
C ILE A 120 -1.64 -15.90 10.72
N GLY A 121 -2.67 -16.08 11.56
CA GLY A 121 -3.75 -17.06 11.40
C GLY A 121 -4.70 -16.73 10.24
N THR A 122 -4.88 -15.47 9.89
CA THR A 122 -5.87 -14.98 8.92
C THR A 122 -5.25 -14.77 7.55
N ASP A 123 -5.98 -15.05 6.48
CA ASP A 123 -5.55 -14.82 5.10
C ASP A 123 -6.18 -13.54 4.52
N PRO A 124 -5.43 -12.72 3.77
CA PRO A 124 -5.96 -11.52 3.14
C PRO A 124 -6.96 -11.87 2.02
N THR A 125 -7.91 -10.97 1.77
CA THR A 125 -8.90 -11.09 0.69
C THR A 125 -8.44 -10.51 -0.64
N VAL A 126 -7.43 -9.63 -0.62
CA VAL A 126 -6.77 -9.05 -1.80
C VAL A 126 -5.34 -9.57 -1.85
N GLY A 127 -4.99 -10.24 -2.93
CA GLY A 127 -3.62 -10.72 -3.15
C GLY A 127 -2.75 -9.62 -3.77
N VAL A 128 -1.56 -9.39 -3.21
CA VAL A 128 -0.55 -8.51 -3.81
C VAL A 128 0.55 -9.37 -4.43
N TYR A 129 0.93 -9.03 -5.65
CA TYR A 129 1.94 -9.75 -6.43
C TYR A 129 2.98 -8.77 -6.96
N VAL A 130 4.25 -9.16 -6.94
CA VAL A 130 5.35 -8.43 -7.57
C VAL A 130 6.02 -9.36 -8.58
N ASP A 131 6.01 -8.99 -9.84
CA ASP A 131 6.52 -9.80 -10.97
C ASP A 131 5.95 -11.23 -10.99
N GLY A 132 4.65 -11.35 -10.66
CA GLY A 132 3.93 -12.62 -10.59
C GLY A 132 4.12 -13.42 -9.31
N VAL A 133 4.99 -13.01 -8.40
CA VAL A 133 5.23 -13.66 -7.10
C VAL A 133 4.31 -13.07 -6.04
N TYR A 134 3.56 -13.91 -5.34
CA TYR A 134 2.73 -13.50 -4.22
C TYR A 134 3.55 -12.84 -3.11
N ALA A 135 3.18 -11.62 -2.71
CA ALA A 135 3.94 -10.82 -1.75
C ALA A 135 3.79 -11.30 -0.29
N GLY A 136 2.83 -12.18 -0.05
CA GLY A 136 2.59 -12.71 1.30
C GLY A 136 1.60 -11.86 2.09
N ARG A 137 1.93 -11.59 3.35
CA ARG A 137 1.09 -10.89 4.33
C ARG A 137 1.33 -9.38 4.31
N GLY A 138 0.50 -8.66 5.07
CA GLY A 138 0.53 -7.21 5.19
C GLY A 138 1.93 -6.62 5.36
N GLY A 139 2.75 -7.21 6.23
CA GLY A 139 4.12 -6.78 6.48
C GLY A 139 5.04 -6.76 5.26
N GLY A 140 4.76 -7.59 4.24
CA GLY A 140 5.55 -7.67 3.00
C GLY A 140 4.89 -7.06 1.77
N THR A 141 3.78 -6.30 1.89
CA THR A 141 2.97 -5.89 0.74
C THR A 141 3.10 -4.41 0.35
N VAL A 142 3.26 -3.52 1.32
CA VAL A 142 3.44 -2.08 1.10
C VAL A 142 4.93 -1.76 1.18
N LEU A 143 5.65 -2.14 0.12
CA LEU A 143 7.06 -1.83 -0.08
C LEU A 143 7.22 -0.55 -0.93
N PRO A 144 8.36 0.16 -0.84
CA PRO A 144 8.62 1.31 -1.69
C PRO A 144 8.71 0.92 -3.17
N PHE A 145 8.28 1.82 -4.02
CA PHE A 145 8.35 1.62 -5.47
C PHE A 145 9.79 1.76 -5.98
N LEU A 146 10.36 0.65 -6.41
CA LEU A 146 11.65 0.59 -7.07
C LEU A 146 11.43 0.27 -8.56
N ASP A 147 11.37 1.33 -9.38
CA ASP A 147 11.29 1.25 -10.84
C ASP A 147 10.07 0.44 -11.36
N VAL A 148 8.91 0.74 -10.80
CA VAL A 148 7.65 0.13 -11.22
C VAL A 148 7.29 0.63 -12.63
N GLU A 149 6.98 -0.30 -13.52
CA GLU A 149 6.49 -0.03 -14.86
C GLU A 149 5.00 0.29 -14.85
N ARG A 150 4.24 -0.58 -14.18
CA ARG A 150 2.79 -0.45 -14.04
C ARG A 150 2.27 -1.25 -12.85
N ILE A 151 1.07 -0.90 -12.43
CA ILE A 151 0.30 -1.62 -11.42
C ILE A 151 -1.04 -1.98 -12.04
N GLU A 152 -1.40 -3.26 -11.98
CA GLU A 152 -2.64 -3.81 -12.51
C GLU A 152 -3.53 -4.18 -11.31
N VAL A 153 -4.72 -3.57 -11.20
CA VAL A 153 -5.70 -3.87 -10.15
C VAL A 153 -6.89 -4.61 -10.74
N LEU A 154 -6.96 -5.90 -10.45
CA LEU A 154 -8.00 -6.82 -10.89
C LEU A 154 -9.11 -6.86 -9.84
N LYS A 155 -10.32 -6.44 -10.23
CA LYS A 155 -11.45 -6.26 -9.31
C LYS A 155 -12.43 -7.41 -9.42
N GLY A 156 -12.57 -8.19 -8.36
CA GLY A 156 -13.39 -9.39 -8.27
C GLY A 156 -12.53 -10.66 -8.13
N PRO A 157 -13.12 -11.84 -7.88
CA PRO A 157 -12.38 -13.07 -7.61
C PRO A 157 -11.41 -13.45 -8.73
N GLN A 158 -10.14 -13.72 -8.37
CA GLN A 158 -9.06 -14.08 -9.29
C GLN A 158 -8.44 -15.45 -8.97
N GLY A 159 -9.23 -16.34 -8.36
CA GLY A 159 -8.72 -17.62 -7.82
C GLY A 159 -8.16 -18.58 -8.87
N THR A 160 -8.56 -18.53 -10.15
CA THR A 160 -8.12 -19.46 -11.18
C THR A 160 -6.63 -19.27 -11.53
N LEU A 161 -6.22 -18.09 -11.90
CA LEU A 161 -4.85 -17.82 -12.35
C LEU A 161 -3.94 -17.34 -11.22
N PHE A 162 -4.40 -16.42 -10.38
CA PHE A 162 -3.63 -15.93 -9.25
C PHE A 162 -3.64 -16.87 -8.03
N GLY A 163 -4.74 -17.57 -7.82
CA GLY A 163 -4.85 -18.59 -6.78
C GLY A 163 -5.33 -18.03 -5.44
N ARG A 164 -4.60 -18.38 -4.36
CA ARG A 164 -4.99 -18.08 -2.98
C ARG A 164 -5.09 -16.57 -2.71
N ASN A 165 -5.89 -16.22 -1.72
CA ASN A 165 -5.97 -14.85 -1.15
C ASN A 165 -6.43 -13.77 -2.15
N THR A 166 -7.25 -14.14 -3.14
CA THR A 166 -7.74 -13.25 -4.20
C THR A 166 -9.26 -13.23 -4.31
N ALA A 167 -9.95 -13.40 -3.19
CA ALA A 167 -11.42 -13.43 -3.15
C ALA A 167 -12.06 -12.08 -3.54
N ALA A 168 -11.45 -10.96 -3.16
CA ALA A 168 -11.88 -9.62 -3.53
C ALA A 168 -11.22 -9.13 -4.83
N GLY A 169 -10.00 -9.62 -5.12
CA GLY A 169 -9.21 -9.25 -6.29
C GLY A 169 -7.71 -9.41 -6.07
N ALA A 170 -6.95 -8.89 -7.03
CA ALA A 170 -5.50 -8.91 -7.00
C ALA A 170 -4.90 -7.55 -7.39
N VAL A 171 -3.78 -7.19 -6.78
CA VAL A 171 -2.91 -6.08 -7.16
C VAL A 171 -1.61 -6.67 -7.68
N SER A 172 -1.31 -6.45 -8.95
CA SER A 172 -0.09 -6.95 -9.62
C SER A 172 0.83 -5.78 -9.93
N ILE A 173 1.99 -5.77 -9.33
CA ILE A 173 3.06 -4.79 -9.55
C ILE A 173 4.03 -5.41 -10.54
N VAL A 174 4.26 -4.72 -11.65
CA VAL A 174 5.22 -5.12 -12.68
C VAL A 174 6.40 -4.16 -12.66
N THR A 175 7.59 -4.68 -12.46
CA THR A 175 8.82 -3.88 -12.45
C THR A 175 9.46 -3.83 -13.84
N ARG A 176 10.25 -2.79 -14.09
CA ARG A 176 11.01 -2.69 -15.35
C ARG A 176 12.14 -3.69 -15.39
N ARG A 177 12.25 -4.37 -16.52
CA ARG A 177 13.37 -5.27 -16.80
C ARG A 177 14.61 -4.49 -17.27
N PRO A 178 15.83 -5.00 -17.01
CA PRO A 178 17.03 -4.50 -17.67
C PRO A 178 16.90 -4.55 -19.20
N ASP A 179 17.35 -3.50 -19.88
CA ASP A 179 17.28 -3.37 -21.34
C ASP A 179 18.66 -3.12 -21.98
N ASP A 180 18.73 -3.11 -23.32
CA ASP A 180 19.97 -3.02 -24.07
C ASP A 180 20.50 -1.59 -24.22
N GLN A 181 19.82 -0.61 -23.61
CA GLN A 181 20.21 0.79 -23.70
C GLN A 181 20.86 1.24 -22.38
N PHE A 182 22.09 1.80 -22.48
CA PHE A 182 22.65 2.50 -21.32
C PHE A 182 21.76 3.67 -20.94
N GLY A 183 21.34 3.70 -19.68
CA GLY A 183 20.48 4.74 -19.17
C GLY A 183 20.63 4.95 -17.68
N GLY A 184 20.31 6.15 -17.23
CA GLY A 184 20.31 6.48 -15.82
C GLY A 184 19.33 7.59 -15.51
N ARG A 185 18.79 7.57 -14.29
CA ARG A 185 17.91 8.60 -13.75
C ARG A 185 18.29 8.84 -12.30
N ALA A 186 18.30 10.11 -11.90
CA ALA A 186 18.37 10.48 -10.49
C ALA A 186 17.31 11.54 -10.24
N ARG A 187 16.58 11.41 -9.15
CA ARG A 187 15.51 12.30 -8.76
C ARG A 187 15.67 12.68 -7.29
N VAL A 188 15.54 13.96 -7.00
CA VAL A 188 15.54 14.51 -5.63
C VAL A 188 14.26 15.29 -5.43
N ARG A 189 13.59 15.05 -4.32
CA ARG A 189 12.43 15.82 -3.89
C ARG A 189 12.68 16.34 -2.48
N VAL A 190 12.33 17.59 -2.25
CA VAL A 190 12.35 18.22 -0.93
C VAL A 190 10.99 18.86 -0.67
N GLY A 191 10.52 18.79 0.56
CA GLY A 191 9.18 19.24 0.92
C GLY A 191 9.09 19.80 2.33
N ASN A 192 7.88 20.11 2.74
CA ASN A 192 7.59 20.54 4.10
C ASN A 192 7.90 19.42 5.09
N HIS A 193 7.99 19.76 6.38
CA HIS A 193 8.23 18.82 7.48
C HIS A 193 9.53 18.01 7.31
N GLY A 194 10.56 18.63 6.77
CA GLY A 194 11.87 18.01 6.56
C GLY A 194 11.89 16.90 5.52
N LYS A 195 10.82 16.74 4.70
CA LYS A 195 10.78 15.70 3.68
C LYS A 195 11.95 15.80 2.73
N GLN A 196 12.71 14.74 2.62
CA GLN A 196 13.80 14.55 1.66
C GLN A 196 13.61 13.17 1.03
N TYR A 197 13.61 13.15 -0.29
CA TYR A 197 13.48 11.92 -1.06
C TYR A 197 14.52 11.92 -2.17
N PHE A 198 15.22 10.83 -2.30
CA PHE A 198 16.13 10.54 -3.39
C PHE A 198 15.76 9.20 -4.02
N ASP A 199 15.71 9.13 -5.32
CA ASP A 199 15.74 7.86 -6.06
C ASP A 199 16.71 7.93 -7.24
N GLY A 200 17.35 6.80 -7.52
CA GLY A 200 18.26 6.62 -8.64
C GLY A 200 18.07 5.30 -9.33
N MET A 201 18.23 5.30 -10.65
CA MET A 201 18.22 4.11 -11.50
C MET A 201 19.42 4.15 -12.44
N LEU A 202 20.06 3.01 -12.65
CA LEU A 202 21.14 2.82 -13.60
C LEU A 202 20.93 1.52 -14.36
N ASN A 203 20.82 1.61 -15.70
CA ASN A 203 20.74 0.47 -16.59
C ASN A 203 22.06 0.32 -17.35
N LEU A 204 22.68 -0.85 -17.27
CA LEU A 204 24.00 -1.15 -17.81
C LEU A 204 23.93 -2.37 -18.74
N PRO A 205 23.90 -2.17 -20.08
CA PRO A 205 24.07 -3.27 -21.01
C PRO A 205 25.44 -3.92 -20.82
N ALA A 206 25.50 -5.26 -20.90
CA ALA A 206 26.70 -6.06 -20.78
C ALA A 206 26.83 -6.97 -22.00
N GLY A 207 27.33 -6.42 -23.11
CA GLY A 207 27.32 -7.06 -24.40
C GLY A 207 25.95 -7.04 -25.07
N GLU A 208 25.70 -8.03 -25.95
CA GLU A 208 24.44 -8.15 -26.72
C GLU A 208 23.39 -9.00 -26.01
N THR A 209 23.80 -9.78 -25.01
CA THR A 209 22.94 -10.81 -24.40
C THR A 209 22.63 -10.59 -22.95
N ALA A 210 23.20 -9.56 -22.30
CA ALA A 210 22.95 -9.33 -20.88
C ALA A 210 22.82 -7.85 -20.55
N ALA A 211 22.04 -7.54 -19.52
CA ALA A 211 21.92 -6.20 -18.98
C ALA A 211 21.68 -6.25 -17.47
N PHE A 212 22.24 -5.28 -16.76
CA PHE A 212 22.02 -5.05 -15.34
C PHE A 212 21.19 -3.79 -15.13
N ARG A 213 20.36 -3.81 -14.09
CA ARG A 213 19.58 -2.65 -13.69
C ARG A 213 19.61 -2.52 -12.17
N PHE A 214 20.03 -1.35 -11.70
CA PHE A 214 20.15 -1.03 -10.28
C PHE A 214 19.24 0.12 -9.95
N ASN A 215 18.53 -0.01 -8.85
CA ASN A 215 17.66 1.03 -8.32
C ASN A 215 17.95 1.20 -6.84
N ALA A 216 17.91 2.45 -6.36
CA ALA A 216 18.02 2.77 -4.95
C ALA A 216 17.14 3.95 -4.63
N MET A 217 16.51 3.95 -3.47
CA MET A 217 15.78 5.09 -2.94
C MET A 217 16.12 5.31 -1.47
N ASN A 218 15.96 6.55 -1.04
CA ASN A 218 16.00 6.95 0.35
C ASN A 218 14.94 8.03 0.58
N SER A 219 14.12 7.85 1.59
CA SER A 219 13.07 8.78 2.00
C SER A 219 13.20 9.06 3.48
N GLN A 220 13.11 10.33 3.87
CA GLN A 220 13.04 10.73 5.28
C GLN A 220 12.07 11.88 5.47
N THR A 221 11.47 11.97 6.66
CA THR A 221 10.63 13.07 7.09
C THR A 221 10.82 13.33 8.58
N ASP A 222 10.77 14.63 8.98
CA ASP A 222 10.77 15.02 10.39
C ASP A 222 9.36 14.92 11.01
N GLY A 223 8.35 14.57 10.21
CA GLY A 223 6.96 14.52 10.62
C GLY A 223 6.33 15.88 10.93
N TRP A 224 5.02 15.88 11.10
CA TRP A 224 4.24 17.09 11.37
C TRP A 224 3.42 16.98 12.68
N VAL A 225 3.14 15.78 13.16
CA VAL A 225 2.48 15.56 14.45
C VAL A 225 3.50 15.69 15.58
N ARG A 226 3.15 16.44 16.60
CA ARG A 226 4.03 16.71 17.76
C ARG A 226 3.42 16.18 19.03
N ASP A 227 4.23 15.57 19.90
CA ASP A 227 3.84 15.25 21.25
C ASP A 227 3.64 16.53 22.06
N ALA A 228 2.48 16.67 22.65
CA ALA A 228 2.11 17.84 23.44
C ALA A 228 2.97 18.04 24.71
N ALA A 229 3.50 16.96 25.28
CA ALA A 229 4.30 17.00 26.50
C ALA A 229 5.76 17.35 26.23
N THR A 230 6.34 16.83 25.15
CA THR A 230 7.80 16.91 24.90
C THR A 230 8.16 17.73 23.66
N GLY A 231 7.20 18.00 22.77
CA GLY A 231 7.43 18.63 21.46
C GLY A 231 8.15 17.72 20.45
N ARG A 232 8.40 16.46 20.78
CA ARG A 232 9.03 15.50 19.85
C ARG A 232 8.09 15.16 18.70
N PRO A 233 8.61 14.84 17.50
CA PRO A 233 7.77 14.29 16.42
C PRO A 233 7.23 12.92 16.82
N LEU A 234 6.01 12.62 16.35
CA LEU A 234 5.33 11.34 16.54
C LEU A 234 5.10 10.58 15.22
N ASP A 235 5.52 11.16 14.10
CA ASP A 235 5.34 10.63 12.74
C ASP A 235 6.58 10.87 11.86
N ASP A 236 7.76 11.03 12.47
CA ASP A 236 9.03 11.07 11.76
C ASP A 236 9.41 9.66 11.28
N GLY A 237 10.15 9.59 10.16
CA GLY A 237 10.52 8.30 9.63
C GLY A 237 11.61 8.37 8.57
N ARG A 238 12.23 7.21 8.37
CA ARG A 238 13.23 6.93 7.33
C ARG A 238 12.92 5.61 6.67
N ASN A 239 13.11 5.57 5.36
CA ASN A 239 13.01 4.35 4.59
C ASN A 239 14.05 4.37 3.48
N TRP A 240 14.83 3.32 3.34
CA TRP A 240 15.70 3.15 2.19
C TRP A 240 15.51 1.75 1.58
N ALA A 241 15.63 1.69 0.27
CA ALA A 241 15.48 0.42 -0.43
C ALA A 241 16.34 0.37 -1.67
N THR A 242 16.66 -0.84 -2.10
CA THR A 242 17.43 -1.09 -3.32
C THR A 242 16.93 -2.33 -4.05
N ARG A 243 17.06 -2.30 -5.38
CA ARG A 243 16.79 -3.44 -6.26
C ARG A 243 17.95 -3.60 -7.23
N ALA A 244 18.43 -4.82 -7.38
CA ALA A 244 19.37 -5.21 -8.43
C ALA A 244 18.70 -6.28 -9.31
N ALA A 245 18.78 -6.10 -10.63
CA ALA A 245 18.25 -7.07 -11.59
C ALA A 245 19.27 -7.35 -12.70
N LEU A 246 19.31 -8.61 -13.14
CA LEU A 246 20.09 -9.09 -14.27
C LEU A 246 19.13 -9.76 -15.26
N ARG A 247 19.08 -9.28 -16.49
CA ARG A 247 18.54 -10.00 -17.63
C ARG A 247 19.71 -10.67 -18.36
N TRP A 248 19.54 -11.94 -18.72
CA TRP A 248 20.49 -12.68 -19.54
C TRP A 248 19.75 -13.52 -20.57
N ASP A 249 19.95 -13.18 -21.84
CA ASP A 249 19.47 -13.93 -22.98
C ASP A 249 20.48 -15.05 -23.23
N ILE A 250 20.20 -16.26 -22.70
CA ILE A 250 21.09 -17.43 -22.68
C ILE A 250 21.28 -17.93 -24.10
N ASP A 251 20.20 -17.96 -24.87
CA ASP A 251 20.15 -18.24 -26.31
C ASP A 251 18.92 -17.52 -26.91
N ASP A 252 18.69 -17.70 -28.22
CA ASP A 252 17.61 -17.04 -28.97
C ASP A 252 16.19 -17.36 -28.42
N ASN A 253 16.04 -18.43 -27.64
CA ASN A 253 14.79 -18.92 -27.15
C ASN A 253 14.69 -18.86 -25.62
N THR A 254 15.79 -18.57 -24.92
CA THR A 254 15.85 -18.67 -23.45
C THR A 254 16.33 -17.38 -22.82
N GLN A 255 15.49 -16.76 -22.01
CA GLN A 255 15.81 -15.57 -21.22
C GLN A 255 15.76 -15.89 -19.73
N MET A 256 16.71 -15.38 -18.98
CA MET A 256 16.76 -15.38 -17.53
C MET A 256 16.62 -13.96 -16.98
N LEU A 257 15.77 -13.78 -15.99
CA LEU A 257 15.70 -12.59 -15.15
C LEU A 257 15.95 -13.00 -13.70
N LEU A 258 17.03 -12.46 -13.10
CA LEU A 258 17.33 -12.60 -11.68
C LEU A 258 17.20 -11.23 -11.03
N SER A 259 16.47 -11.13 -9.92
CA SER A 259 16.38 -9.90 -9.14
C SER A 259 16.57 -10.16 -7.66
N TRP A 260 17.07 -9.14 -6.97
CA TRP A 260 17.16 -9.05 -5.51
C TRP A 260 16.67 -7.69 -5.05
N ASP A 261 15.85 -7.69 -4.01
CA ASP A 261 15.25 -6.52 -3.39
C ASP A 261 15.61 -6.47 -1.91
N HIS A 262 15.88 -5.28 -1.40
CA HIS A 262 16.11 -5.03 0.00
C HIS A 262 15.45 -3.71 0.43
N GLU A 263 14.88 -3.69 1.65
CA GLU A 263 14.34 -2.49 2.29
C GLU A 263 14.65 -2.49 3.78
N ASP A 264 14.89 -1.30 4.31
CA ASP A 264 15.01 -1.02 5.75
C ASP A 264 14.17 0.22 6.09
N LEU A 265 13.10 -0.01 6.85
CA LEU A 265 12.15 0.99 7.34
C LEU A 265 12.39 1.22 8.82
N ASP A 266 12.51 2.47 9.23
CA ASP A 266 12.57 2.92 10.63
C ASP A 266 11.76 4.21 10.77
N GLN A 267 10.58 4.10 11.34
CA GLN A 267 9.66 5.22 11.52
C GLN A 267 8.97 5.17 12.87
N ARG A 268 8.30 6.24 13.27
CA ARG A 268 7.35 6.19 14.37
C ARG A 268 6.10 5.47 13.93
N SER A 269 5.51 4.71 14.85
CA SER A 269 4.16 4.19 14.67
C SER A 269 3.16 5.36 14.62
N ARG A 270 2.02 5.12 13.99
CA ARG A 270 0.99 6.16 13.89
C ARG A 270 0.65 6.75 15.27
N PRO A 271 0.51 8.08 15.38
CA PRO A 271 0.01 8.68 16.59
C PRO A 271 -1.50 8.44 16.74
N ALA A 272 -1.94 8.03 17.92
CA ALA A 272 -3.35 8.00 18.27
C ALA A 272 -3.83 9.38 18.71
N ILE A 273 -5.08 9.71 18.44
CA ILE A 273 -5.73 10.96 18.87
C ILE A 273 -7.10 10.63 19.46
N GLY A 274 -7.26 10.89 20.74
CA GLY A 274 -8.54 10.70 21.46
C GLY A 274 -9.54 11.79 21.09
N ILE A 275 -10.45 11.49 20.17
CA ILE A 275 -11.46 12.46 19.66
C ILE A 275 -12.87 12.28 20.26
N VAL A 276 -13.09 11.20 21.03
CA VAL A 276 -14.40 10.88 21.61
C VAL A 276 -14.33 10.84 23.12
N ALA A 277 -15.22 11.59 23.78
CA ALA A 277 -15.37 11.50 25.21
C ALA A 277 -16.02 10.17 25.61
N LEU A 278 -15.47 9.49 26.60
CA LEU A 278 -16.12 8.34 27.19
C LEU A 278 -17.27 8.82 28.09
N PRO A 279 -18.51 8.25 27.98
CA PRO A 279 -19.61 8.60 28.82
C PRO A 279 -19.27 8.27 30.28
N PRO A 280 -19.88 8.99 31.28
CA PRO A 280 -19.72 8.63 32.67
C PRO A 280 -20.31 7.24 32.92
N ALA A 281 -19.52 6.36 33.53
CA ALA A 281 -20.00 5.08 34.01
C ALA A 281 -20.50 5.24 35.49
N PRO A 282 -21.41 4.40 35.95
CA PRO A 282 -21.88 4.45 37.34
C PRO A 282 -20.70 4.36 38.32
N GLY A 283 -20.49 5.39 39.12
CA GLY A 283 -19.43 5.45 40.13
C GLY A 283 -18.06 5.92 39.61
N LEU A 284 -17.92 6.22 38.31
CA LEU A 284 -16.70 6.76 37.75
C LEU A 284 -16.91 8.18 37.21
N PRO A 285 -15.92 9.07 37.33
CA PRO A 285 -15.96 10.36 36.68
C PRO A 285 -15.95 10.22 35.17
N PRO A 286 -16.53 11.15 34.40
CA PRO A 286 -16.42 11.13 32.95
C PRO A 286 -14.95 11.29 32.56
N VAL A 287 -14.52 10.57 31.50
CA VAL A 287 -13.25 10.80 30.85
C VAL A 287 -13.53 11.69 29.63
N PRO A 288 -13.30 13.02 29.71
CA PRO A 288 -13.52 13.89 28.58
C PRO A 288 -12.47 13.62 27.52
N ALA A 289 -12.87 13.62 26.23
CA ALA A 289 -11.91 13.79 25.14
C ALA A 289 -11.12 15.07 25.35
N ASP A 290 -9.90 15.13 24.80
CA ASP A 290 -9.20 16.41 24.73
C ASP A 290 -10.00 17.35 23.82
N PRO A 291 -10.55 18.47 24.32
CA PRO A 291 -11.40 19.34 23.52
C PRO A 291 -10.67 19.97 22.32
N ALA A 292 -9.36 20.17 22.43
CA ALA A 292 -8.56 20.71 21.35
C ALA A 292 -8.44 19.70 20.19
N HIS A 293 -8.17 18.43 20.47
CA HIS A 293 -8.13 17.38 19.47
C HIS A 293 -9.48 17.10 18.82
N TYR A 294 -10.55 17.15 19.61
CA TYR A 294 -11.90 16.96 19.10
C TYR A 294 -12.32 18.05 18.11
N GLN A 295 -11.88 19.30 18.32
CA GLN A 295 -12.23 20.44 17.47
C GLN A 295 -11.31 20.59 16.26
N ASP A 296 -10.05 20.31 16.41
CA ASP A 296 -9.03 20.45 15.36
C ASP A 296 -7.88 19.44 15.56
N PRO A 297 -8.11 18.18 15.19
CA PRO A 297 -7.11 17.12 15.38
C PRO A 297 -5.84 17.31 14.50
N ILE A 298 -5.90 18.17 13.48
CA ILE A 298 -4.75 18.44 12.59
C ILE A 298 -3.88 19.56 13.15
N GLY A 299 -4.50 20.59 13.72
CA GLY A 299 -3.82 21.80 14.21
C GLY A 299 -3.26 21.68 15.62
N HIS A 300 -3.49 20.57 16.33
CA HIS A 300 -3.08 20.41 17.73
C HIS A 300 -2.06 19.28 17.90
N ALA A 301 -1.17 19.44 18.87
CA ALA A 301 -0.24 18.40 19.25
C ALA A 301 -0.98 17.19 19.86
N ALA A 302 -0.53 16.00 19.53
CA ALA A 302 -1.06 14.75 20.08
C ALA A 302 -0.44 14.45 21.45
N TYR A 303 -1.09 13.59 22.21
CA TYR A 303 -0.51 13.08 23.44
C TYR A 303 -0.11 11.63 23.27
N THR A 304 0.97 11.24 23.92
CA THR A 304 1.36 9.83 24.05
C THR A 304 1.98 9.61 25.42
N ASP A 305 1.65 8.52 26.06
CA ASP A 305 2.36 8.04 27.25
C ASP A 305 3.13 6.73 26.97
N VAL A 306 3.12 6.27 25.70
CA VAL A 306 3.94 5.17 25.22
C VAL A 306 5.34 5.66 24.87
N VAL A 307 6.34 5.07 25.53
CA VAL A 307 7.74 5.35 25.27
C VAL A 307 8.24 4.42 24.17
N ASP A 308 9.02 4.96 23.21
CA ASP A 308 9.61 4.21 22.08
C ASP A 308 8.57 3.57 21.15
N ASN A 309 7.49 4.30 20.89
CA ASN A 309 6.53 3.96 19.85
C ASN A 309 7.20 4.06 18.49
N ASN A 310 7.60 2.94 17.93
CA ASN A 310 8.24 2.87 16.62
C ASN A 310 7.78 1.66 15.83
N GLU A 311 8.00 1.75 14.53
CA GLU A 311 7.72 0.73 13.55
C GLU A 311 8.94 0.52 12.68
N THR A 312 9.42 -0.71 12.62
CA THR A 312 10.57 -1.07 11.80
C THR A 312 10.25 -2.27 10.92
N ARG A 313 10.87 -2.32 9.75
CA ARG A 313 10.87 -3.50 8.88
C ARG A 313 12.22 -3.63 8.20
N THR A 314 12.74 -4.86 8.18
CA THR A 314 13.79 -5.27 7.26
C THR A 314 13.20 -6.29 6.30
N PHE A 315 13.33 -6.07 5.00
CA PHE A 315 12.82 -6.96 3.95
C PHE A 315 13.95 -7.37 3.01
N ASP A 316 13.97 -8.64 2.65
CA ASP A 316 14.82 -9.20 1.59
C ASP A 316 13.99 -10.09 0.66
N GLY A 317 14.27 -9.99 -0.64
CA GLY A 317 13.61 -10.81 -1.65
C GLY A 317 14.56 -11.18 -2.78
N ALA A 318 14.45 -12.40 -3.28
CA ALA A 318 15.15 -12.86 -4.49
C ALA A 318 14.17 -13.57 -5.42
N THR A 319 14.20 -13.23 -6.70
CA THR A 319 13.32 -13.84 -7.72
C THR A 319 14.14 -14.23 -8.93
N LEU A 320 13.97 -15.47 -9.39
CA LEU A 320 14.51 -16.00 -10.63
C LEU A 320 13.36 -16.37 -11.55
N ILE A 321 13.32 -15.76 -12.73
CA ILE A 321 12.38 -16.09 -13.80
C ILE A 321 13.20 -16.64 -14.99
N LEU A 322 12.84 -17.83 -15.46
CA LEU A 322 13.34 -18.43 -16.68
C LEU A 322 12.18 -18.51 -17.67
N ASP A 323 12.33 -17.88 -18.81
CA ASP A 323 11.38 -17.93 -19.93
C ASP A 323 12.02 -18.66 -21.11
N HIS A 324 11.36 -19.70 -21.58
CA HIS A 324 11.82 -20.49 -22.73
C HIS A 324 10.70 -20.61 -23.78
N ALA A 325 11.01 -20.20 -24.99
CA ALA A 325 10.13 -20.29 -26.14
C ALA A 325 10.34 -21.63 -26.86
N PHE A 326 9.28 -22.43 -26.95
CA PHE A 326 9.18 -23.62 -27.79
C PHE A 326 8.45 -23.28 -29.08
N GLU A 327 8.56 -24.15 -30.10
CA GLU A 327 7.77 -24.01 -31.35
C GLU A 327 6.23 -23.98 -31.09
N TRP A 328 5.77 -24.58 -29.99
CA TRP A 328 4.35 -24.71 -29.65
C TRP A 328 3.87 -23.76 -28.54
N GLY A 329 4.76 -22.95 -27.96
CA GLY A 329 4.40 -22.04 -26.87
C GLY A 329 5.58 -21.69 -25.96
N HIS A 330 5.28 -21.18 -24.77
CA HIS A 330 6.28 -20.72 -23.81
C HIS A 330 6.19 -21.50 -22.49
N LEU A 331 7.34 -21.68 -21.85
CA LEU A 331 7.45 -22.10 -20.46
C LEU A 331 8.07 -20.97 -19.66
N VAL A 332 7.35 -20.49 -18.64
CA VAL A 332 7.89 -19.58 -17.63
C VAL A 332 8.03 -20.35 -16.31
N SER A 333 9.26 -20.41 -15.79
CA SER A 333 9.57 -20.94 -14.46
C SER A 333 9.90 -19.78 -13.54
N THR A 334 9.14 -19.62 -12.45
CA THR A 334 9.36 -18.58 -11.45
C THR A 334 9.71 -19.22 -10.12
N SER A 335 10.91 -18.92 -9.61
CA SER A 335 11.37 -19.30 -8.26
C SER A 335 11.58 -18.04 -7.44
N ALA A 336 11.07 -17.99 -6.22
CA ALA A 336 11.26 -16.83 -5.38
C ALA A 336 11.40 -17.21 -3.91
N TRP A 337 12.17 -16.39 -3.21
CA TRP A 337 12.27 -16.34 -1.77
C TRP A 337 12.07 -14.92 -1.28
N ARG A 338 11.35 -14.76 -0.18
CA ARG A 338 11.17 -13.48 0.51
C ARG A 338 11.23 -13.69 1.99
N SER A 339 11.77 -12.72 2.72
CA SER A 339 11.79 -12.69 4.17
C SER A 339 11.57 -11.27 4.65
N PHE A 340 10.89 -11.13 5.77
CA PHE A 340 10.83 -9.86 6.48
C PHE A 340 10.73 -10.08 7.98
N ASP A 341 11.32 -9.13 8.69
CA ASP A 341 11.23 -8.99 10.13
C ASP A 341 10.60 -7.63 10.43
N THR A 342 9.57 -7.62 11.28
CA THR A 342 8.87 -6.38 11.64
C THR A 342 8.78 -6.23 13.14
N TYR A 343 8.84 -4.98 13.58
CA TYR A 343 8.48 -4.54 14.92
C TYR A 343 7.55 -3.36 14.81
N ASN A 344 6.44 -3.38 15.53
CA ASN A 344 5.52 -2.27 15.64
C ASN A 344 5.13 -2.11 17.11
N ARG A 345 5.29 -0.91 17.66
CA ARG A 345 4.77 -0.53 18.97
C ARG A 345 3.98 0.74 18.83
N ALA A 346 2.71 0.71 19.18
CA ALA A 346 1.78 1.79 18.94
C ALA A 346 1.06 2.25 20.23
N GLU A 347 0.87 3.54 20.33
CA GLU A 347 -0.06 4.21 21.22
C GLU A 347 -1.48 4.01 20.68
N GLU A 348 -2.42 3.60 21.50
CA GLU A 348 -3.79 3.29 21.06
C GLU A 348 -4.87 4.20 21.66
N ASP A 349 -4.60 4.87 22.79
CA ASP A 349 -5.62 5.70 23.45
C ASP A 349 -5.51 7.21 23.13
N GLY A 350 -4.34 7.69 22.72
CA GLY A 350 -4.10 9.09 22.33
C GLY A 350 -4.20 10.08 23.48
N THR A 351 -3.95 9.63 24.70
CA THR A 351 -4.03 10.48 25.91
C THR A 351 -2.84 10.25 26.83
N PRO A 352 -2.48 11.21 27.69
CA PRO A 352 -1.49 11.03 28.74
C PRO A 352 -2.14 10.49 30.03
N ARG A 353 -3.21 9.70 29.91
CA ARG A 353 -4.04 9.31 31.05
C ARG A 353 -3.88 7.85 31.39
N ARG A 354 -3.27 7.58 32.52
CA ARG A 354 -3.05 6.23 32.99
C ARG A 354 -4.30 5.35 33.06
N GLU A 355 -5.46 5.95 33.34
CA GLU A 355 -6.75 5.27 33.37
C GLU A 355 -7.28 4.87 31.98
N LEU A 356 -6.58 5.26 30.92
CA LEU A 356 -6.87 4.87 29.53
C LEU A 356 -5.71 4.13 28.88
N TYR A 357 -4.56 4.02 29.56
CA TYR A 357 -3.32 3.47 28.99
C TYR A 357 -3.56 2.18 28.24
N LEU A 358 -3.22 2.20 26.96
CA LEU A 358 -3.26 1.07 26.04
C LEU A 358 -2.10 1.15 25.07
N ASP A 359 -1.21 0.19 25.14
CA ASP A 359 -0.02 0.05 24.30
C ASP A 359 -0.05 -1.31 23.62
N THR A 360 0.19 -1.36 22.33
CA THR A 360 0.26 -2.61 21.57
C THR A 360 1.64 -2.80 20.96
N ILE A 361 2.14 -4.04 21.00
CA ILE A 361 3.39 -4.43 20.35
C ILE A 361 3.08 -5.61 19.43
N ASN A 362 3.54 -5.54 18.19
CA ASN A 362 3.50 -6.65 17.26
C ASN A 362 4.88 -6.88 16.65
N ILE A 363 5.35 -8.12 16.73
CA ILE A 363 6.63 -8.57 16.16
C ILE A 363 6.31 -9.73 15.23
N GLU A 364 6.76 -9.66 13.98
CA GLU A 364 6.57 -10.75 13.02
C GLU A 364 7.88 -11.06 12.30
N ASP A 365 8.24 -12.35 12.30
CA ASP A 365 9.27 -12.94 11.45
C ASP A 365 8.56 -13.78 10.39
N ASN A 366 8.82 -13.55 9.11
CA ASN A 366 8.17 -14.24 8.02
C ASN A 366 9.15 -14.62 6.92
N ALA A 367 9.07 -15.85 6.43
CA ALA A 367 9.81 -16.29 5.28
C ALA A 367 8.91 -17.10 4.34
N THR A 368 8.97 -16.79 3.06
CA THR A 368 8.19 -17.47 2.02
C THR A 368 9.09 -18.00 0.90
N TRP A 369 8.68 -19.12 0.33
CA TRP A 369 9.27 -19.75 -0.84
C TRP A 369 8.17 -20.00 -1.86
N TYR A 370 8.46 -19.74 -3.10
CA TYR A 370 7.52 -19.89 -4.21
C TYR A 370 8.20 -20.56 -5.40
N GLN A 371 7.49 -21.51 -6.03
CA GLN A 371 7.85 -22.08 -7.31
C GLN A 371 6.62 -22.19 -8.18
N GLU A 372 6.69 -21.70 -9.41
CA GLU A 372 5.65 -21.89 -10.41
C GLU A 372 6.28 -22.34 -11.74
N PHE A 373 5.62 -23.28 -12.41
CA PHE A 373 5.85 -23.61 -13.80
C PHE A 373 4.57 -23.29 -14.57
N LYS A 374 4.67 -22.42 -15.55
CA LYS A 374 3.55 -21.99 -16.36
C LYS A 374 3.85 -22.16 -17.82
N PHE A 375 3.01 -22.96 -18.47
CA PHE A 375 3.04 -23.20 -19.91
C PHE A 375 1.92 -22.38 -20.55
N SER A 376 2.19 -21.74 -21.65
CA SER A 376 1.22 -21.02 -22.45
C SER A 376 1.46 -21.20 -23.94
N GLY A 377 0.40 -21.12 -24.71
CA GLY A 377 0.49 -21.23 -26.16
C GLY A 377 -0.79 -20.75 -26.83
N ASN A 378 -0.70 -20.56 -28.11
CA ASN A 378 -1.83 -20.15 -28.95
C ASN A 378 -1.86 -20.94 -30.25
N THR A 379 -3.06 -21.12 -30.77
CA THR A 379 -3.35 -21.63 -32.10
C THR A 379 -4.38 -20.70 -32.76
N GLU A 380 -4.74 -20.96 -34.01
CA GLU A 380 -5.79 -20.16 -34.67
C GLU A 380 -7.13 -20.14 -33.91
N ARG A 381 -7.39 -21.16 -33.06
CA ARG A 381 -8.69 -21.32 -32.37
C ARG A 381 -8.58 -21.42 -30.84
N LEU A 382 -7.40 -21.50 -30.29
CA LEU A 382 -7.24 -21.71 -28.85
C LEU A 382 -6.07 -20.86 -28.33
N ASP A 383 -6.32 -20.09 -27.26
CA ASP A 383 -5.27 -19.60 -26.39
C ASP A 383 -5.37 -20.38 -25.08
N TRP A 384 -4.25 -20.88 -24.58
CA TRP A 384 -4.26 -21.72 -23.40
C TRP A 384 -3.10 -21.39 -22.45
N VAL A 385 -3.37 -21.57 -21.16
CA VAL A 385 -2.38 -21.52 -20.09
C VAL A 385 -2.61 -22.74 -19.21
N ALA A 386 -1.54 -23.41 -18.80
CA ALA A 386 -1.57 -24.47 -17.81
C ALA A 386 -0.37 -24.34 -16.89
N GLY A 387 -0.53 -24.67 -15.60
CA GLY A 387 0.58 -24.53 -14.68
C GLY A 387 0.43 -25.32 -13.40
N ALA A 388 1.56 -25.38 -12.69
CA ALA A 388 1.66 -25.95 -11.36
C ALA A 388 2.42 -24.98 -10.46
N SER A 389 1.98 -24.82 -9.21
CA SER A 389 2.67 -23.98 -8.26
C SER A 389 2.80 -24.64 -6.90
N TRP A 390 3.88 -24.27 -6.22
CA TRP A 390 4.14 -24.60 -4.82
C TRP A 390 4.46 -23.33 -4.06
N PHE A 391 3.92 -23.22 -2.86
CA PHE A 391 4.15 -22.12 -1.93
C PHE A 391 4.37 -22.67 -0.53
N GLN A 392 5.35 -22.13 0.18
CA GLN A 392 5.54 -22.37 1.61
C GLN A 392 5.73 -21.03 2.30
N GLU A 393 5.12 -20.90 3.49
CA GLU A 393 5.29 -19.78 4.39
C GLU A 393 5.60 -20.30 5.78
N LYS A 394 6.62 -19.75 6.41
CA LYS A 394 6.90 -19.92 7.83
C LYS A 394 6.85 -18.56 8.48
N ALA A 395 5.93 -18.40 9.43
CA ALA A 395 5.75 -17.15 10.15
C ALA A 395 5.69 -17.40 11.65
N ARG A 396 6.26 -16.48 12.40
CA ARG A 396 6.13 -16.35 13.84
C ARG A 396 5.68 -14.93 14.15
N GLN A 397 4.70 -14.80 15.04
CA GLN A 397 4.19 -13.53 15.49
C GLN A 397 4.08 -13.52 17.00
N SER A 398 4.57 -12.44 17.62
CA SER A 398 4.34 -12.13 19.03
C SER A 398 3.54 -10.86 19.12
N SER A 399 2.34 -10.91 19.70
CA SER A 399 1.48 -9.76 19.92
C SER A 399 1.34 -9.53 21.42
N VAL A 400 1.60 -8.31 21.88
CA VAL A 400 1.53 -7.90 23.27
C VAL A 400 0.57 -6.74 23.40
N VAL A 401 -0.24 -6.78 24.46
CA VAL A 401 -1.09 -5.66 24.87
C VAL A 401 -0.67 -5.28 26.30
N ASP A 402 -0.20 -4.07 26.45
CA ASP A 402 0.16 -3.49 27.74
C ASP A 402 -0.97 -2.55 28.21
N LEU A 403 -1.42 -2.80 29.39
CA LEU A 403 -2.50 -2.11 30.10
C LEU A 403 -2.08 -1.73 31.51
N THR A 404 -2.96 -1.04 32.21
CA THR A 404 -2.86 -0.88 33.68
C THR A 404 -4.12 -1.41 34.34
N SER A 405 -4.07 -1.73 35.62
CA SER A 405 -5.29 -2.04 36.40
C SER A 405 -6.31 -0.89 36.34
N ASP A 406 -5.82 0.35 36.20
CA ASP A 406 -6.66 1.55 36.04
C ASP A 406 -7.39 1.56 34.72
N SER A 407 -6.71 1.27 33.59
CA SER A 407 -7.33 1.22 32.26
C SER A 407 -8.28 0.04 32.11
N ILE A 408 -7.95 -1.13 32.66
CA ILE A 408 -8.88 -2.27 32.72
C ILE A 408 -10.14 -1.91 33.50
N ASN A 409 -9.99 -1.22 34.65
CA ASN A 409 -11.14 -0.76 35.44
C ASN A 409 -12.03 0.19 34.64
N THR A 410 -11.44 1.14 33.92
CA THR A 410 -12.17 2.09 33.06
C THR A 410 -12.89 1.36 31.92
N ALA A 411 -12.23 0.43 31.25
CA ALA A 411 -12.81 -0.37 30.16
C ALA A 411 -13.98 -1.23 30.68
N ALA A 412 -13.81 -1.91 31.81
CA ALA A 412 -14.86 -2.71 32.44
C ALA A 412 -16.07 -1.86 32.83
N ALA A 413 -15.84 -0.66 33.36
CA ALA A 413 -16.92 0.29 33.69
C ALA A 413 -17.67 0.76 32.43
N GLY A 414 -16.95 1.06 31.33
CA GLY A 414 -17.54 1.49 30.06
C GLY A 414 -18.31 0.38 29.34
N LEU A 415 -17.78 -0.82 29.30
CA LEU A 415 -18.37 -1.96 28.58
C LEU A 415 -19.49 -2.66 29.37
N TYR A 416 -19.31 -2.83 30.67
CA TYR A 416 -20.19 -3.64 31.50
C TYR A 416 -20.92 -2.84 32.58
N GLY A 417 -20.66 -1.54 32.69
CA GLY A 417 -21.23 -0.69 33.75
C GLY A 417 -20.72 -0.99 35.16
N MET A 418 -19.60 -1.73 35.27
CA MET A 418 -19.01 -2.16 36.54
C MET A 418 -17.52 -1.82 36.63
N PRO A 419 -17.09 -0.92 37.53
CA PRO A 419 -15.67 -0.66 37.77
C PRO A 419 -15.06 -1.81 38.60
N LEU A 420 -14.55 -2.85 37.93
CA LEU A 420 -14.12 -4.10 38.56
C LEU A 420 -13.13 -3.92 39.72
N PHE A 421 -12.03 -3.22 39.47
CA PHE A 421 -11.00 -3.00 40.48
C PHE A 421 -11.47 -1.97 41.52
N GLY A 422 -12.30 -0.98 41.12
CA GLY A 422 -12.88 -0.01 42.02
C GLY A 422 -13.76 -0.67 43.09
N MET A 423 -14.68 -1.54 42.66
CA MET A 423 -15.54 -2.29 43.61
C MET A 423 -14.74 -3.19 44.57
N LEU A 424 -13.66 -3.83 44.05
CA LEU A 424 -12.80 -4.67 44.90
C LEU A 424 -11.94 -3.84 45.86
N GLN A 425 -11.47 -2.66 45.43
CA GLN A 425 -10.71 -1.74 46.28
C GLN A 425 -11.60 -1.21 47.41
N ASP A 426 -12.82 -0.77 47.08
CA ASP A 426 -13.80 -0.29 48.09
C ASP A 426 -14.10 -1.39 49.13
N ALA A 427 -14.22 -2.63 48.71
CA ALA A 427 -14.40 -3.76 49.62
C ALA A 427 -13.15 -4.01 50.47
N ALA A 428 -11.95 -3.96 49.89
CA ALA A 428 -10.69 -4.13 50.63
C ALA A 428 -10.55 -3.02 51.70
N ASP A 429 -10.82 -1.78 51.34
CA ASP A 429 -10.77 -0.63 52.25
C ASP A 429 -11.78 -0.76 53.38
N PHE A 430 -13.00 -1.20 53.05
CA PHE A 430 -14.05 -1.44 54.06
C PHE A 430 -13.66 -2.50 55.10
N TYR A 431 -12.96 -3.55 54.67
CA TYR A 431 -12.48 -4.60 55.57
C TYR A 431 -11.10 -4.30 56.17
N GLY A 432 -10.48 -3.14 55.88
CA GLY A 432 -9.16 -2.76 56.37
C GLY A 432 -8.03 -3.64 55.87
N LEU A 433 -8.19 -4.21 54.64
CA LEU A 433 -7.19 -5.05 54.00
C LEU A 433 -6.10 -4.15 53.38
N PRO A 434 -4.78 -4.41 53.62
CA PRO A 434 -3.71 -3.59 53.07
C PRO A 434 -3.42 -3.99 51.60
N VAL A 435 -4.40 -3.85 50.71
CA VAL A 435 -4.32 -4.18 49.30
C VAL A 435 -4.48 -2.94 48.45
N GLN A 436 -3.58 -2.72 47.53
CA GLN A 436 -3.66 -1.68 46.50
C GLN A 436 -3.91 -2.34 45.17
N LEU A 437 -5.09 -2.13 44.55
CA LEU A 437 -5.46 -2.76 43.28
C LEU A 437 -5.19 -1.89 42.05
N PHE A 438 -5.05 -0.59 42.25
CA PHE A 438 -4.72 0.37 41.21
C PHE A 438 -3.22 0.60 41.08
N GLY A 439 -2.78 1.02 39.92
CA GLY A 439 -1.41 1.39 39.69
C GLY A 439 -0.51 0.22 39.24
N HIS A 440 -1.07 -0.94 38.98
CA HIS A 440 -0.30 -2.11 38.55
C HIS A 440 -0.26 -2.23 37.03
N PRO A 441 0.91 -2.56 36.44
CA PRO A 441 0.99 -2.94 35.03
C PRO A 441 0.28 -4.28 34.82
N TRP A 442 -0.35 -4.39 33.65
CA TRP A 442 -0.97 -5.63 33.18
C TRP A 442 -0.53 -5.88 31.76
N ARG A 443 0.03 -7.06 31.49
CA ARG A 443 0.51 -7.44 30.18
C ARG A 443 -0.14 -8.73 29.73
N GLU A 444 -0.71 -8.72 28.53
CA GLU A 444 -1.14 -9.90 27.81
C GLU A 444 -0.22 -10.13 26.60
N ALA A 445 0.23 -11.36 26.41
CA ALA A 445 1.11 -11.70 25.30
C ALA A 445 0.63 -12.98 24.63
N TYR A 446 0.67 -12.99 23.32
CA TYR A 446 0.26 -14.12 22.48
C TYR A 446 1.37 -14.41 21.47
N ASP A 447 1.90 -15.64 21.50
CA ASP A 447 2.85 -16.12 20.52
C ASP A 447 2.15 -17.07 19.53
N ASN A 448 2.25 -16.75 18.26
CA ASN A 448 1.64 -17.50 17.19
C ASN A 448 2.70 -18.04 16.21
N THR A 449 2.47 -19.23 15.67
CA THR A 449 3.32 -19.79 14.61
C THR A 449 2.46 -20.38 13.48
N VAL A 450 2.94 -20.21 12.25
CA VAL A 450 2.33 -20.79 11.03
C VAL A 450 3.42 -21.46 10.20
N ASP A 451 3.12 -22.66 9.70
CA ASP A 451 3.89 -23.34 8.64
C ASP A 451 2.90 -23.77 7.54
N SER A 452 2.64 -22.83 6.62
CA SER A 452 1.67 -23.02 5.55
C SER A 452 2.32 -23.60 4.31
N THR A 453 1.69 -24.59 3.69
CA THR A 453 2.15 -25.16 2.41
C THR A 453 0.98 -25.32 1.48
N ALA A 454 1.09 -24.81 0.26
CA ALA A 454 0.08 -24.93 -0.78
C ALA A 454 0.66 -25.51 -2.06
N TYR A 455 -0.09 -26.41 -2.68
CA TYR A 455 0.19 -26.95 -4.02
C TYR A 455 -1.01 -26.67 -4.91
N ALA A 456 -0.79 -26.28 -6.15
CA ALA A 456 -1.87 -26.11 -7.08
C ALA A 456 -1.52 -26.58 -8.49
N LEU A 457 -2.57 -27.06 -9.18
CA LEU A 457 -2.60 -27.28 -10.63
C LEU A 457 -3.70 -26.41 -11.20
N PHE A 458 -3.43 -25.69 -12.28
CA PHE A 458 -4.40 -24.81 -12.91
C PHE A 458 -4.30 -24.83 -14.43
N GLY A 459 -5.37 -24.45 -15.08
CA GLY A 459 -5.42 -24.26 -16.50
C GLY A 459 -6.56 -23.31 -16.89
N ASP A 460 -6.36 -22.64 -17.99
CA ASP A 460 -7.32 -21.70 -18.57
C ASP A 460 -7.21 -21.76 -20.09
N VAL A 461 -8.36 -21.82 -20.77
CA VAL A 461 -8.46 -21.94 -22.22
C VAL A 461 -9.47 -20.94 -22.74
N ILE A 462 -9.10 -20.16 -23.74
CA ILE A 462 -10.00 -19.33 -24.54
C ILE A 462 -10.19 -20.04 -25.87
N TRP A 463 -11.41 -20.48 -26.15
CA TRP A 463 -11.77 -21.08 -27.42
C TRP A 463 -12.46 -20.04 -28.30
N HIS A 464 -11.83 -19.71 -29.42
CA HIS A 464 -12.38 -18.86 -30.47
C HIS A 464 -13.38 -19.69 -31.31
N ALA A 465 -14.60 -19.83 -30.78
CA ALA A 465 -15.64 -20.67 -31.39
C ALA A 465 -16.10 -20.12 -32.74
N THR A 466 -16.14 -18.79 -32.89
CA THR A 466 -16.35 -18.05 -34.14
C THR A 466 -15.55 -16.73 -34.08
N ASP A 467 -15.49 -15.99 -35.18
CA ASP A 467 -14.82 -14.67 -35.24
C ASP A 467 -15.38 -13.64 -34.23
N THR A 468 -16.55 -13.88 -33.68
CA THR A 468 -17.24 -12.98 -32.74
C THR A 468 -17.59 -13.61 -31.41
N LEU A 469 -17.28 -14.89 -31.22
CA LEU A 469 -17.60 -15.63 -29.98
C LEU A 469 -16.37 -16.34 -29.42
N ASN A 470 -15.95 -15.89 -28.25
CA ASN A 470 -14.90 -16.52 -27.45
C ASN A 470 -15.53 -17.17 -26.21
N LEU A 471 -15.14 -18.39 -25.92
CA LEU A 471 -15.57 -19.12 -24.74
C LEU A 471 -14.35 -19.40 -23.85
N THR A 472 -14.39 -18.95 -22.63
CA THR A 472 -13.29 -19.14 -21.66
C THR A 472 -13.65 -20.18 -20.62
N PHE A 473 -12.75 -21.13 -20.40
CA PHE A 473 -12.87 -22.17 -19.39
C PHE A 473 -11.62 -22.20 -18.54
N GLY A 474 -11.78 -21.97 -17.24
CA GLY A 474 -10.67 -22.01 -16.29
C GLY A 474 -10.96 -22.96 -15.14
N LEU A 475 -9.95 -23.70 -14.70
CA LEU A 475 -10.02 -24.60 -13.56
C LEU A 475 -8.72 -24.52 -12.76
N ARG A 476 -8.86 -24.53 -11.42
CA ARG A 476 -7.74 -24.68 -10.50
C ARG A 476 -8.10 -25.69 -9.42
N TYR A 477 -7.19 -26.59 -9.16
CA TYR A 477 -7.21 -27.43 -7.98
C TYR A 477 -6.10 -26.98 -7.03
N THR A 478 -6.44 -26.68 -5.79
CA THR A 478 -5.47 -26.28 -4.76
C THR A 478 -5.62 -27.19 -3.55
N ARG A 479 -4.49 -27.64 -3.03
CA ARG A 479 -4.40 -28.29 -1.71
C ARG A 479 -3.57 -27.38 -0.82
N ASP A 480 -4.21 -26.84 0.21
CA ASP A 480 -3.60 -25.96 1.20
C ASP A 480 -3.59 -26.64 2.57
N ARG A 481 -2.49 -26.51 3.29
CA ARG A 481 -2.33 -26.96 4.66
C ARG A 481 -1.69 -25.83 5.46
N LYS A 482 -2.36 -25.37 6.50
CA LYS A 482 -1.93 -24.26 7.36
C LYS A 482 -2.02 -24.65 8.83
N PRO A 483 -1.04 -25.43 9.36
CA PRO A 483 -0.92 -25.59 10.80
C PRO A 483 -0.72 -24.24 11.46
N PHE A 484 -1.50 -23.99 12.49
CA PHE A 484 -1.44 -22.78 13.29
C PHE A 484 -1.35 -23.20 14.77
N THR A 485 -0.44 -22.58 15.51
CA THR A 485 -0.28 -22.81 16.93
C THR A 485 -0.23 -21.45 17.63
N TRP A 486 -0.88 -21.36 18.77
CA TRP A 486 -0.84 -20.17 19.62
C TRP A 486 -0.55 -20.58 21.07
N PHE A 487 0.10 -19.69 21.81
CA PHE A 487 0.49 -19.91 23.20
C PHE A 487 0.11 -18.71 24.06
#